data_dd4dceb2caccfeee56fe24b8321c7d93
#
_entry.id   dd4dceb2caccfeee56fe24b8321c7d93
#
_cell.length_a   1.000
_cell.length_b   1.000
_cell.length_c   1.000
_cell.angle_alpha   90.00
_cell.angle_beta   90.00
_cell.angle_gamma   90.00
#
_symmetry.space_group_name_H-M   'P 1'
#
loop_
_entity.id
_entity.type
_entity.pdbx_description
1 polymer ?
#
loop_
_entity_poly.entity_id
_entity_poly.type
_entity_poly.pdbx_seq_one_letter_code
_entity_poly.pdbx_strand_id
1 'polypeptide(L)'
;MTHPMLSLLRTALVAVLFAASLSPAAAPAASDQKVERAVTKGLDWLVRRQSRRGSWSANEGRYPTAMTALAGTAMLMEGSTTTQGRYAEPIRQAVDYLVSRSRVNGLIGDPKTDDRYTYGHGFSMLFLSQVLGEEEDERRREELVKVLARAVEFSGRAQTADGGWGYVSAKDGNNFDEGSTTITQVQGLRGCRNAGVPVPREIIDKAIAYIHKCTQPDGGVQYSSKGGGGRPAISAAAIACLFNAGEYDDTHVPRMLDYAEKNLGNINNNGFGHWHYAHFYYAQVMYREGGKRWAGYREQIENRLVGEAQVDGDTAFWPQGYIGPVYTTATNLTILQLDKGMLPIYQR
;
A
#
# COMPACT_ATOMS: atom_id res chain seq x y z
N MET A 1 84.45 -22.47 5.32
CA MET A 1 84.69 -21.03 5.20
C MET A 1 83.87 -20.54 4.01
N THR A 2 82.76 -19.89 4.23
CA THR A 2 82.11 -18.90 3.35
C THR A 2 80.73 -18.58 3.94
N HIS A 3 80.58 -17.34 4.39
CA HIS A 3 79.28 -16.79 4.88
C HIS A 3 78.33 -16.52 3.74
N PRO A 4 77.00 -16.72 3.89
CA PRO A 4 76.04 -16.10 3.03
C PRO A 4 75.53 -14.75 3.61
N MET A 5 75.51 -13.73 2.77
CA MET A 5 74.90 -12.42 2.98
C MET A 5 73.39 -12.50 3.10
N LEU A 6 72.85 -11.90 4.16
CA LEU A 6 71.46 -11.62 4.30
C LEU A 6 71.06 -10.42 3.41
N SER A 7 70.13 -10.63 2.46
CA SER A 7 69.51 -9.60 1.69
C SER A 7 68.23 -9.14 2.41
N LEU A 8 68.19 -7.91 2.91
CA LEU A 8 67.01 -7.24 3.46
C LEU A 8 66.14 -6.66 2.32
N LEU A 9 65.01 -7.31 2.01
CA LEU A 9 63.98 -6.73 1.20
C LEU A 9 63.14 -5.77 2.08
N ARG A 10 63.24 -4.48 1.81
CA ARG A 10 62.33 -3.45 2.35
C ARG A 10 61.05 -3.43 1.50
N THR A 11 59.94 -3.92 2.05
CA THR A 11 58.62 -3.78 1.46
C THR A 11 58.08 -2.39 1.81
N ALA A 12 57.97 -1.50 0.81
CA ALA A 12 57.31 -0.22 0.96
C ALA A 12 55.80 -0.42 0.86
N LEU A 13 55.08 -0.20 1.96
CA LEU A 13 53.61 -0.19 2.01
C LEU A 13 53.12 1.15 1.48
N VAL A 14 52.62 1.18 0.25
CA VAL A 14 51.94 2.36 -0.31
C VAL A 14 50.49 2.38 0.20
N ALA A 15 50.22 3.21 1.19
CA ALA A 15 48.85 3.50 1.64
C ALA A 15 48.19 4.44 0.64
N VAL A 16 47.29 3.91 -0.20
CA VAL A 16 46.41 4.73 -1.05
C VAL A 16 45.24 5.22 -0.19
N LEU A 17 45.33 6.48 0.24
CA LEU A 17 44.21 7.19 0.87
C LEU A 17 43.14 7.49 -0.20
N PHE A 18 42.08 6.70 -0.20
CA PHE A 18 40.82 7.06 -0.90
C PHE A 18 40.14 8.20 -0.11
N ALA A 19 40.40 9.43 -0.52
CA ALA A 19 39.58 10.56 -0.11
C ALA A 19 38.21 10.45 -0.84
N ALA A 20 37.25 9.80 -0.19
CA ALA A 20 35.87 9.89 -0.63
C ALA A 20 35.39 11.35 -0.46
N SER A 21 35.30 12.08 -1.54
CA SER A 21 34.66 13.40 -1.58
C SER A 21 33.19 13.21 -1.27
N LEU A 22 32.80 13.43 -0.01
CA LEU A 22 31.41 13.63 0.38
C LEU A 22 30.93 14.93 -0.29
N SER A 23 30.37 14.82 -1.49
CA SER A 23 29.58 15.92 -2.05
C SER A 23 28.43 16.21 -1.09
N PRO A 24 28.24 17.46 -0.65
CA PRO A 24 27.08 17.79 0.16
C PRO A 24 25.81 17.39 -0.61
N ALA A 25 24.93 16.63 0.04
CA ALA A 25 23.63 16.30 -0.55
C ALA A 25 22.94 17.61 -0.97
N ALA A 26 22.53 17.69 -2.24
CA ALA A 26 21.81 18.86 -2.73
C ALA A 26 20.61 19.13 -1.84
N ALA A 27 20.40 20.41 -1.46
CA ALA A 27 19.20 20.77 -0.69
C ALA A 27 17.94 20.35 -1.48
N PRO A 28 16.93 19.78 -0.81
CA PRO A 28 15.69 19.35 -1.47
C PRO A 28 15.07 20.49 -2.27
N ALA A 29 14.52 20.20 -3.45
CA ALA A 29 13.84 21.20 -4.26
C ALA A 29 12.69 21.84 -3.45
N ALA A 30 12.33 23.07 -3.77
CA ALA A 30 11.26 23.78 -3.07
C ALA A 30 9.89 23.07 -3.17
N SER A 31 9.66 22.31 -4.24
CA SER A 31 8.52 21.40 -4.40
C SER A 31 8.53 20.28 -3.36
N ASP A 32 9.66 19.61 -3.17
CA ASP A 32 9.80 18.50 -2.23
C ASP A 32 9.55 18.98 -0.78
N GLN A 33 10.01 20.19 -0.43
CA GLN A 33 9.73 20.78 0.90
C GLN A 33 8.25 21.07 1.12
N LYS A 34 7.48 21.42 0.08
CA LYS A 34 6.02 21.61 0.20
C LYS A 34 5.32 20.27 0.43
N VAL A 35 5.72 19.24 -0.31
CA VAL A 35 5.22 17.87 -0.16
C VAL A 35 5.52 17.36 1.26
N GLU A 36 6.75 17.47 1.73
CA GLU A 36 7.13 17.03 3.09
C GLU A 36 6.33 17.73 4.19
N ARG A 37 6.11 19.05 4.05
CA ARG A 37 5.26 19.80 4.99
C ARG A 37 3.80 19.31 4.94
N ALA A 38 3.25 19.05 3.77
CA ALA A 38 1.89 18.52 3.64
C ALA A 38 1.79 17.12 4.26
N VAL A 39 2.78 16.26 4.03
CA VAL A 39 2.87 14.92 4.63
C VAL A 39 2.91 15.02 6.15
N THR A 40 3.84 15.78 6.72
CA THR A 40 3.97 15.93 8.18
C THR A 40 2.67 16.44 8.80
N LYS A 41 2.07 17.50 8.25
CA LYS A 41 0.81 18.07 8.76
C LYS A 41 -0.35 17.08 8.64
N GLY A 42 -0.39 16.29 7.56
CA GLY A 42 -1.43 15.27 7.35
C GLY A 42 -1.31 14.10 8.32
N LEU A 43 -0.10 13.62 8.57
CA LEU A 43 0.16 12.57 9.56
C LEU A 43 -0.17 13.06 10.99
N ASP A 44 0.21 14.29 11.33
CA ASP A 44 -0.13 14.89 12.63
C ASP A 44 -1.66 15.04 12.81
N TRP A 45 -2.38 15.36 11.73
CA TRP A 45 -3.84 15.38 11.75
C TRP A 45 -4.41 13.98 12.02
N LEU A 46 -3.89 12.93 11.36
CA LEU A 46 -4.29 11.55 11.64
C LEU A 46 -4.03 11.19 13.10
N VAL A 47 -2.87 11.52 13.67
CA VAL A 47 -2.58 11.27 15.10
C VAL A 47 -3.65 11.85 16.01
N ARG A 48 -4.07 13.11 15.77
CA ARG A 48 -5.12 13.75 16.56
C ARG A 48 -6.50 13.13 16.43
N ARG A 49 -6.74 12.38 15.34
CA ARG A 49 -8.00 11.68 15.07
C ARG A 49 -8.02 10.23 15.51
N GLN A 50 -6.89 9.72 16.02
CA GLN A 50 -6.85 8.36 16.56
C GLN A 50 -7.71 8.28 17.84
N SER A 51 -8.54 7.25 17.90
CA SER A 51 -9.34 6.98 19.10
C SER A 51 -8.46 6.47 20.25
N ARG A 52 -8.94 6.55 21.49
CA ARG A 52 -8.25 5.96 22.63
C ARG A 52 -8.01 4.45 22.53
N ARG A 53 -8.71 3.77 21.62
CA ARG A 53 -8.52 2.33 21.34
C ARG A 53 -7.50 2.08 20.22
N GLY A 54 -6.82 3.09 19.72
CA GLY A 54 -5.84 2.99 18.65
C GLY A 54 -6.41 2.93 17.23
N SER A 55 -7.72 3.14 17.05
CA SER A 55 -8.38 3.04 15.74
C SER A 55 -8.75 4.39 15.15
N TRP A 56 -8.96 4.38 13.83
CA TRP A 56 -9.64 5.42 13.07
C TRP A 56 -10.92 4.88 12.45
N SER A 57 -11.84 5.75 12.09
CA SER A 57 -13.09 5.40 11.44
C SER A 57 -13.40 6.35 10.29
N ALA A 58 -14.15 5.87 9.31
CA ALA A 58 -14.80 6.67 8.29
C ALA A 58 -15.95 7.50 8.90
N ASN A 59 -16.68 8.22 8.05
CA ASN A 59 -17.89 8.92 8.48
C ASN A 59 -18.83 7.99 9.24
N GLU A 60 -19.53 8.51 10.23
CA GLU A 60 -20.50 7.76 11.05
C GLU A 60 -19.90 6.58 11.84
N GLY A 61 -18.57 6.60 12.08
CA GLY A 61 -17.88 5.53 12.79
C GLY A 61 -17.72 4.22 12.01
N ARG A 62 -17.96 4.22 10.70
CA ARG A 62 -17.91 3.03 9.84
C ARG A 62 -16.47 2.64 9.49
N TYR A 63 -16.30 1.38 9.12
CA TYR A 63 -15.06 0.79 8.58
C TYR A 63 -13.80 0.99 9.44
N PRO A 64 -13.89 0.83 10.78
CA PRO A 64 -12.74 1.11 11.64
C PRO A 64 -11.52 0.25 11.31
N THR A 65 -11.72 -0.98 10.87
CA THR A 65 -10.61 -1.88 10.49
C THR A 65 -9.85 -1.35 9.26
N ALA A 66 -10.56 -0.97 8.20
CA ALA A 66 -9.93 -0.44 6.99
C ALA A 66 -9.24 0.91 7.24
N MET A 67 -9.90 1.81 7.97
CA MET A 67 -9.35 3.14 8.27
C MET A 67 -8.09 3.06 9.13
N THR A 68 -8.07 2.14 10.09
CA THR A 68 -6.90 1.93 10.95
C THR A 68 -5.71 1.39 10.16
N ALA A 69 -5.93 0.42 9.29
CA ALA A 69 -4.88 -0.13 8.44
C ALA A 69 -4.31 0.91 7.47
N LEU A 70 -5.17 1.71 6.82
CA LEU A 70 -4.73 2.77 5.90
C LEU A 70 -3.96 3.88 6.61
N ALA A 71 -4.43 4.35 7.77
CA ALA A 71 -3.74 5.38 8.55
C ALA A 71 -2.39 4.88 9.06
N GLY A 72 -2.34 3.64 9.58
CA GLY A 72 -1.09 3.00 10.00
C GLY A 72 -0.09 2.84 8.86
N THR A 73 -0.56 2.42 7.68
CA THR A 73 0.29 2.31 6.48
C THR A 73 0.90 3.65 6.08
N ALA A 74 0.11 4.74 6.11
CA ALA A 74 0.62 6.07 5.80
C ALA A 74 1.72 6.53 6.79
N MET A 75 1.63 6.13 8.07
CA MET A 75 2.65 6.41 9.08
C MET A 75 3.91 5.57 8.90
N LEU A 76 3.77 4.28 8.53
CA LEU A 76 4.92 3.43 8.19
C LEU A 76 5.69 3.98 6.99
N MET A 77 4.99 4.53 6.00
CA MET A 77 5.62 5.10 4.79
C MET A 77 6.46 6.36 5.08
N GLU A 78 6.24 7.02 6.19
CA GLU A 78 7.10 8.13 6.64
C GLU A 78 8.46 7.62 7.13
N GLY A 79 8.53 6.36 7.58
CA GLY A 79 9.72 5.69 8.10
C GLY A 79 9.66 5.39 9.59
N SER A 80 8.55 5.74 10.27
CA SER A 80 8.32 5.32 11.66
C SER A 80 7.98 3.83 11.71
N THR A 81 8.38 3.16 12.78
CA THR A 81 8.08 1.74 13.09
C THR A 81 7.24 1.65 14.36
N THR A 82 7.01 0.45 14.90
CA THR A 82 6.36 0.25 16.20
C THR A 82 7.23 0.71 17.38
N THR A 83 8.53 0.88 17.19
CA THR A 83 9.51 1.20 18.25
C THR A 83 10.24 2.51 18.02
N GLN A 84 10.34 2.98 16.77
CA GLN A 84 11.15 4.14 16.39
C GLN A 84 10.35 5.12 15.55
N GLY A 85 10.76 6.40 15.61
CA GLY A 85 10.18 7.47 14.83
C GLY A 85 9.03 8.21 15.53
N ARG A 86 8.59 9.30 14.90
CA ARG A 86 7.59 10.22 15.45
C ARG A 86 6.23 9.57 15.68
N TYR A 87 5.87 8.60 14.85
CA TYR A 87 4.55 7.97 14.85
C TYR A 87 4.56 6.56 15.45
N ALA A 88 5.61 6.18 16.20
CA ALA A 88 5.76 4.85 16.77
C ALA A 88 4.58 4.45 17.68
N GLU A 89 4.17 5.32 18.60
CA GLU A 89 3.05 5.05 19.50
C GLU A 89 1.71 4.88 18.75
N PRO A 90 1.30 5.78 17.85
CA PRO A 90 0.11 5.59 17.03
C PRO A 90 0.13 4.30 16.21
N ILE A 91 1.27 3.92 15.62
CA ILE A 91 1.44 2.68 14.87
C ILE A 91 1.23 1.48 15.80
N ARG A 92 1.86 1.46 16.97
CA ARG A 92 1.73 0.38 17.94
C ARG A 92 0.27 0.17 18.37
N GLN A 93 -0.43 1.26 18.69
CA GLN A 93 -1.85 1.22 19.05
C GLN A 93 -2.73 0.72 17.89
N ALA A 94 -2.40 1.07 16.64
CA ALA A 94 -3.08 0.55 15.46
C ALA A 94 -2.89 -0.96 15.30
N VAL A 95 -1.66 -1.45 15.52
CA VAL A 95 -1.35 -2.89 15.52
C VAL A 95 -2.17 -3.62 16.58
N ASP A 96 -2.14 -3.14 17.82
CA ASP A 96 -2.86 -3.75 18.94
C ASP A 96 -4.38 -3.78 18.67
N TYR A 97 -4.92 -2.69 18.09
CA TYR A 97 -6.32 -2.68 17.69
C TYR A 97 -6.63 -3.74 16.64
N LEU A 98 -5.88 -3.83 15.55
CA LEU A 98 -6.14 -4.79 14.48
C LEU A 98 -5.93 -6.25 14.92
N VAL A 99 -4.93 -6.51 15.74
CA VAL A 99 -4.72 -7.82 16.35
C VAL A 99 -5.94 -8.21 17.22
N SER A 100 -6.46 -7.27 18.01
CA SER A 100 -7.68 -7.49 18.82
C SER A 100 -8.94 -7.78 17.97
N ARG A 101 -8.94 -7.38 16.70
CA ARG A 101 -10.04 -7.65 15.74
C ARG A 101 -9.86 -8.97 14.97
N SER A 102 -8.74 -9.68 15.18
CA SER A 102 -8.52 -11.00 14.57
C SER A 102 -9.43 -12.05 15.22
N ARG A 103 -10.27 -12.68 14.42
CA ARG A 103 -11.26 -13.66 14.84
C ARG A 103 -10.73 -15.09 14.71
N VAL A 104 -11.38 -16.03 15.39
CA VAL A 104 -11.02 -17.46 15.34
C VAL A 104 -11.05 -18.01 13.91
N ASN A 105 -11.99 -17.53 13.07
CA ASN A 105 -12.08 -17.93 11.66
C ASN A 105 -11.04 -17.25 10.76
N GLY A 106 -10.16 -16.41 11.30
CA GLY A 106 -9.09 -15.70 10.58
C GLY A 106 -9.49 -14.34 10.02
N LEU A 107 -10.77 -13.95 10.05
CA LEU A 107 -11.17 -12.59 9.65
C LEU A 107 -10.52 -11.56 10.59
N ILE A 108 -9.85 -10.56 10.04
CA ILE A 108 -9.49 -9.32 10.74
C ILE A 108 -10.61 -8.32 10.44
N GLY A 109 -11.44 -8.04 11.43
CA GLY A 109 -12.60 -7.16 11.29
C GLY A 109 -13.80 -7.60 12.10
N ASP A 110 -14.84 -6.76 12.13
CA ASP A 110 -16.10 -7.05 12.78
C ASP A 110 -17.26 -6.76 11.83
N PRO A 111 -17.99 -7.79 11.34
CA PRO A 111 -19.11 -7.59 10.42
C PRO A 111 -20.19 -6.63 10.93
N LYS A 112 -20.22 -6.32 12.21
CA LYS A 112 -21.19 -5.37 12.80
C LYS A 112 -20.78 -3.91 12.54
N THR A 113 -19.48 -3.61 12.44
CA THR A 113 -18.95 -2.27 12.21
C THR A 113 -18.29 -2.12 10.84
N ASP A 114 -17.92 -3.23 10.23
CA ASP A 114 -17.29 -3.35 8.91
C ASP A 114 -18.23 -4.17 7.99
N ASP A 115 -19.36 -3.62 7.59
CA ASP A 115 -20.35 -4.31 6.72
C ASP A 115 -19.74 -4.77 5.37
N ARG A 116 -18.63 -4.15 4.95
CA ARG A 116 -17.79 -4.55 3.81
C ARG A 116 -16.41 -5.00 4.31
N TYR A 117 -16.40 -5.98 5.20
CA TYR A 117 -15.22 -6.37 5.97
C TYR A 117 -14.03 -6.85 5.15
N THR A 118 -14.21 -7.27 3.90
CA THR A 118 -13.10 -7.72 3.05
C THR A 118 -12.12 -6.59 2.72
N TYR A 119 -12.55 -5.34 2.60
CA TYR A 119 -11.63 -4.21 2.50
C TYR A 119 -10.72 -4.11 3.72
N GLY A 120 -11.31 -4.07 4.90
CA GLY A 120 -10.58 -3.98 6.16
C GLY A 120 -9.63 -5.15 6.36
N HIS A 121 -10.06 -6.35 6.01
CA HIS A 121 -9.26 -7.56 6.07
C HIS A 121 -8.00 -7.47 5.18
N GLY A 122 -8.17 -7.12 3.90
CA GLY A 122 -7.07 -6.98 2.95
C GLY A 122 -6.07 -5.90 3.35
N PHE A 123 -6.55 -4.70 3.70
CA PHE A 123 -5.70 -3.61 4.18
C PHE A 123 -4.99 -3.96 5.49
N SER A 124 -5.65 -4.70 6.39
CA SER A 124 -5.02 -5.16 7.64
C SER A 124 -3.91 -6.17 7.40
N MET A 125 -4.11 -7.14 6.48
CA MET A 125 -3.03 -8.04 6.08
C MET A 125 -1.84 -7.27 5.51
N LEU A 126 -2.10 -6.26 4.66
CA LEU A 126 -1.05 -5.41 4.12
C LEU A 126 -0.29 -4.68 5.23
N PHE A 127 -0.98 -3.92 6.09
CA PHE A 127 -0.36 -3.15 7.15
C PHE A 127 0.42 -4.04 8.13
N LEU A 128 -0.22 -5.08 8.68
CA LEU A 128 0.40 -5.96 9.68
C LEU A 128 1.59 -6.75 9.10
N SER A 129 1.58 -7.07 7.80
CA SER A 129 2.72 -7.72 7.16
C SER A 129 3.93 -6.79 7.00
N GLN A 130 3.70 -5.48 6.76
CA GLN A 130 4.79 -4.51 6.76
C GLN A 130 5.37 -4.33 8.17
N VAL A 131 4.51 -4.28 9.20
CA VAL A 131 4.95 -4.27 10.61
C VAL A 131 5.75 -5.52 10.95
N LEU A 132 5.28 -6.71 10.53
CA LEU A 132 5.99 -7.98 10.80
C LEU A 132 7.42 -7.97 10.25
N GLY A 133 7.65 -7.30 9.11
CA GLY A 133 8.99 -7.16 8.51
C GLY A 133 9.98 -6.40 9.39
N GLU A 134 9.50 -5.48 10.23
CA GLU A 134 10.28 -4.58 11.08
C GLU A 134 10.14 -4.88 12.60
N GLU A 135 9.32 -5.88 12.99
CA GLU A 135 9.07 -6.17 14.41
C GLU A 135 10.27 -6.88 15.05
N GLU A 136 10.83 -6.26 16.10
CA GLU A 136 12.00 -6.73 16.83
C GLU A 136 11.64 -7.59 18.04
N ASP A 137 10.45 -7.39 18.65
CA ASP A 137 9.97 -8.20 19.77
C ASP A 137 9.51 -9.58 19.29
N GLU A 138 10.20 -10.63 19.70
CA GLU A 138 9.96 -12.00 19.23
C GLU A 138 8.54 -12.48 19.55
N ARG A 139 7.99 -12.16 20.73
CA ARG A 139 6.64 -12.55 21.12
C ARG A 139 5.58 -11.87 20.25
N ARG A 140 5.74 -10.56 19.98
CA ARG A 140 4.85 -9.82 19.06
C ARG A 140 4.97 -10.35 17.65
N ARG A 141 6.19 -10.63 17.21
CA ARG A 141 6.45 -11.24 15.90
C ARG A 141 5.73 -12.58 15.73
N GLU A 142 5.83 -13.49 16.72
CA GLU A 142 5.09 -14.75 16.72
C GLU A 142 3.56 -14.56 16.70
N GLU A 143 3.04 -13.59 17.44
CA GLU A 143 1.62 -13.26 17.45
C GLU A 143 1.16 -12.78 16.07
N LEU A 144 1.90 -11.86 15.43
CA LEU A 144 1.63 -11.36 14.09
C LEU A 144 1.65 -12.48 13.06
N VAL A 145 2.63 -13.39 13.11
CA VAL A 145 2.69 -14.55 12.22
C VAL A 145 1.43 -15.41 12.36
N LYS A 146 1.00 -15.71 13.60
CA LYS A 146 -0.23 -16.49 13.85
C LYS A 146 -1.49 -15.79 13.35
N VAL A 147 -1.58 -14.46 13.53
CA VAL A 147 -2.70 -13.66 13.03
C VAL A 147 -2.74 -13.68 11.51
N LEU A 148 -1.61 -13.39 10.86
CA LEU A 148 -1.52 -13.31 9.41
C LEU A 148 -1.70 -14.68 8.74
N ALA A 149 -1.19 -15.77 9.32
CA ALA A 149 -1.42 -17.12 8.79
C ALA A 149 -2.92 -17.45 8.73
N ARG A 150 -3.67 -17.19 9.81
CA ARG A 150 -5.13 -17.38 9.82
C ARG A 150 -5.84 -16.42 8.86
N ALA A 151 -5.33 -15.19 8.70
CA ALA A 151 -5.90 -14.22 7.77
C ALA A 151 -5.74 -14.68 6.32
N VAL A 152 -4.59 -15.22 5.93
CA VAL A 152 -4.36 -15.83 4.61
C VAL A 152 -5.34 -16.97 4.36
N GLU A 153 -5.53 -17.88 5.33
CA GLU A 153 -6.52 -18.96 5.22
C GLU A 153 -7.96 -18.43 5.04
N PHE A 154 -8.32 -17.39 5.81
CA PHE A 154 -9.63 -16.75 5.65
C PHE A 154 -9.79 -16.16 4.26
N SER A 155 -8.79 -15.42 3.77
CA SER A 155 -8.81 -14.83 2.42
C SER A 155 -9.02 -15.90 1.34
N GLY A 156 -8.35 -17.05 1.44
CA GLY A 156 -8.56 -18.18 0.53
C GLY A 156 -9.99 -18.74 0.57
N ARG A 157 -10.57 -18.91 1.76
CA ARG A 157 -11.97 -19.37 1.92
C ARG A 157 -13.01 -18.32 1.52
N ALA A 158 -12.65 -17.03 1.58
CA ALA A 158 -13.52 -15.92 1.21
C ALA A 158 -13.56 -15.67 -0.30
N GLN A 159 -12.62 -16.24 -1.06
CA GLN A 159 -12.53 -16.10 -2.51
C GLN A 159 -13.74 -16.71 -3.20
N THR A 160 -14.26 -16.02 -4.21
CA THR A 160 -15.40 -16.50 -5.00
C THR A 160 -14.99 -17.61 -5.98
N ALA A 161 -15.97 -18.32 -6.52
CA ALA A 161 -15.73 -19.35 -7.53
C ALA A 161 -15.06 -18.79 -8.80
N ASP A 162 -15.29 -17.52 -9.13
CA ASP A 162 -14.68 -16.83 -10.25
C ASP A 162 -13.26 -16.28 -9.93
N GLY A 163 -12.79 -16.40 -8.68
CA GLY A 163 -11.42 -16.05 -8.28
C GLY A 163 -11.25 -14.63 -7.73
N GLY A 164 -12.28 -13.79 -7.77
CA GLY A 164 -12.29 -12.48 -7.12
C GLY A 164 -12.77 -12.54 -5.67
N TRP A 165 -12.95 -11.38 -5.05
CA TRP A 165 -13.57 -11.23 -3.74
C TRP A 165 -14.68 -10.17 -3.79
N GLY A 166 -15.74 -10.38 -3.02
CA GLY A 166 -16.80 -9.39 -2.82
C GLY A 166 -16.58 -8.55 -1.56
N TYR A 167 -17.55 -7.73 -1.21
CA TYR A 167 -17.54 -6.92 0.00
C TYR A 167 -17.52 -7.74 1.30
N VAL A 168 -17.99 -8.96 1.21
CA VAL A 168 -17.98 -9.99 2.25
C VAL A 168 -17.47 -11.30 1.66
N SER A 169 -17.28 -12.34 2.47
CA SER A 169 -16.84 -13.65 1.98
C SER A 169 -17.80 -14.21 0.91
N ALA A 170 -17.30 -15.06 0.03
CA ALA A 170 -18.13 -15.70 -1.01
C ALA A 170 -19.40 -16.37 -0.42
N LYS A 171 -19.26 -16.99 0.75
CA LYS A 171 -20.38 -17.63 1.46
C LYS A 171 -21.42 -16.62 1.93
N ASP A 172 -20.99 -15.50 2.52
CA ASP A 172 -21.89 -14.50 3.09
C ASP A 172 -22.48 -13.58 2.02
N GLY A 173 -21.79 -13.39 0.89
CA GLY A 173 -22.15 -12.53 -0.22
C GLY A 173 -22.75 -13.24 -1.44
N ASN A 174 -23.26 -14.47 -1.29
CA ASN A 174 -23.84 -15.26 -2.38
C ASN A 174 -22.90 -15.35 -3.60
N ASN A 175 -21.60 -15.59 -3.35
CA ASN A 175 -20.55 -15.72 -4.38
C ASN A 175 -20.43 -14.49 -5.31
N PHE A 176 -20.81 -13.29 -4.82
CA PHE A 176 -20.62 -12.04 -5.54
C PHE A 176 -19.19 -11.55 -5.43
N ASP A 177 -18.59 -11.18 -6.56
CA ASP A 177 -17.25 -10.61 -6.66
C ASP A 177 -17.29 -9.17 -7.15
N GLU A 178 -16.26 -8.41 -6.82
CA GLU A 178 -16.04 -7.10 -7.41
C GLU A 178 -14.53 -6.69 -7.38
N GLY A 179 -14.13 -5.88 -8.37
CA GLY A 179 -12.72 -5.60 -8.61
C GLY A 179 -12.03 -4.79 -7.51
N SER A 180 -12.76 -3.91 -6.82
CA SER A 180 -12.13 -3.00 -5.86
C SER A 180 -11.75 -3.67 -4.53
N THR A 181 -12.37 -4.79 -4.16
CA THR A 181 -11.93 -5.60 -3.02
C THR A 181 -10.84 -6.59 -3.40
N THR A 182 -10.86 -7.08 -4.63
CA THR A 182 -9.88 -8.07 -5.12
C THR A 182 -8.45 -7.57 -4.97
N ILE A 183 -8.16 -6.30 -5.33
CA ILE A 183 -6.82 -5.72 -5.17
C ILE A 183 -6.36 -5.71 -3.71
N THR A 184 -7.25 -5.39 -2.76
CA THR A 184 -6.88 -5.32 -1.34
C THR A 184 -6.44 -6.68 -0.82
N GLN A 185 -7.10 -7.75 -1.26
CA GLN A 185 -6.75 -9.12 -0.89
C GLN A 185 -5.39 -9.51 -1.49
N VAL A 186 -5.17 -9.26 -2.79
CA VAL A 186 -3.91 -9.62 -3.45
C VAL A 186 -2.72 -8.82 -2.88
N GLN A 187 -2.88 -7.53 -2.59
CA GLN A 187 -1.83 -6.74 -1.92
C GLN A 187 -1.54 -7.27 -0.50
N GLY A 188 -2.57 -7.56 0.28
CA GLY A 188 -2.43 -8.15 1.60
C GLY A 188 -1.71 -9.51 1.57
N LEU A 189 -2.10 -10.39 0.65
CA LEU A 189 -1.46 -11.69 0.43
C LEU A 189 -0.01 -11.53 -0.03
N ARG A 190 0.28 -10.58 -0.92
CA ARG A 190 1.67 -10.27 -1.33
C ARG A 190 2.50 -9.79 -0.15
N GLY A 191 1.96 -8.88 0.68
CA GLY A 191 2.60 -8.43 1.91
C GLY A 191 2.93 -9.59 2.84
N CYS A 192 1.96 -10.48 3.09
CA CYS A 192 2.15 -11.70 3.90
C CYS A 192 3.29 -12.57 3.36
N ARG A 193 3.29 -12.85 2.05
CA ARG A 193 4.35 -13.63 1.39
C ARG A 193 5.73 -12.97 1.54
N ASN A 194 5.82 -11.66 1.35
CA ASN A 194 7.08 -10.91 1.49
C ASN A 194 7.61 -10.96 2.93
N ALA A 195 6.71 -10.99 3.94
CA ALA A 195 7.05 -11.11 5.36
C ALA A 195 7.28 -12.58 5.82
N GLY A 196 7.30 -13.55 4.88
CA GLY A 196 7.59 -14.96 5.19
C GLY A 196 6.37 -15.78 5.62
N VAL A 197 5.15 -15.23 5.56
CA VAL A 197 3.92 -16.00 5.83
C VAL A 197 3.51 -16.76 4.57
N PRO A 198 3.35 -18.10 4.64
CA PRO A 198 2.97 -18.91 3.48
C PRO A 198 1.64 -18.49 2.86
N VAL A 199 1.62 -18.31 1.55
CA VAL A 199 0.42 -18.00 0.76
C VAL A 199 0.26 -19.06 -0.34
N PRO A 200 -0.84 -19.83 -0.36
CA PRO A 200 -1.09 -20.81 -1.39
C PRO A 200 -1.17 -20.17 -2.78
N ARG A 201 -0.38 -20.68 -3.73
CA ARG A 201 -0.29 -20.09 -5.07
C ARG A 201 -1.63 -20.13 -5.80
N GLU A 202 -2.43 -21.14 -5.57
CA GLU A 202 -3.76 -21.29 -6.17
C GLU A 202 -4.68 -20.07 -5.96
N ILE A 203 -4.59 -19.42 -4.79
CA ILE A 203 -5.37 -18.23 -4.48
C ILE A 203 -4.99 -17.08 -5.43
N ILE A 204 -3.70 -16.92 -5.70
CA ILE A 204 -3.18 -15.88 -6.59
C ILE A 204 -3.50 -16.20 -8.05
N ASP A 205 -3.30 -17.45 -8.48
CA ASP A 205 -3.59 -17.88 -9.86
C ASP A 205 -5.08 -17.67 -10.21
N LYS A 206 -5.99 -17.96 -9.28
CA LYS A 206 -7.41 -17.66 -9.44
C LYS A 206 -7.70 -16.16 -9.55
N ALA A 207 -7.01 -15.32 -8.77
CA ALA A 207 -7.16 -13.87 -8.84
C ALA A 207 -6.69 -13.31 -10.18
N ILE A 208 -5.58 -13.81 -10.72
CA ILE A 208 -5.09 -13.45 -12.06
C ILE A 208 -6.13 -13.82 -13.12
N ALA A 209 -6.62 -15.06 -13.10
CA ALA A 209 -7.65 -15.53 -14.03
C ALA A 209 -8.93 -14.67 -13.94
N TYR A 210 -9.32 -14.25 -12.74
CA TYR A 210 -10.44 -13.32 -12.54
C TYR A 210 -10.20 -11.97 -13.21
N ILE A 211 -9.01 -11.37 -13.05
CA ILE A 211 -8.67 -10.10 -13.69
C ILE A 211 -8.74 -10.23 -15.22
N HIS A 212 -8.16 -11.31 -15.78
CA HIS A 212 -8.23 -11.59 -17.23
C HIS A 212 -9.68 -11.71 -17.72
N LYS A 213 -10.52 -12.45 -16.98
CA LYS A 213 -11.93 -12.61 -17.29
C LYS A 213 -12.71 -11.28 -17.29
N CYS A 214 -12.34 -10.36 -16.39
CA CYS A 214 -13.00 -9.05 -16.27
C CYS A 214 -12.43 -8.00 -17.23
N THR A 215 -11.31 -8.26 -17.92
CA THR A 215 -10.65 -7.32 -18.82
C THR A 215 -11.31 -7.34 -20.20
N GLN A 216 -11.85 -6.21 -20.62
CA GLN A 216 -12.49 -6.02 -21.92
C GLN A 216 -11.45 -5.85 -23.05
N PRO A 217 -11.86 -5.97 -24.33
CA PRO A 217 -10.95 -5.80 -25.47
C PRO A 217 -10.24 -4.44 -25.51
N ASP A 218 -10.88 -3.37 -25.04
CA ASP A 218 -10.34 -2.02 -24.95
C ASP A 218 -9.39 -1.78 -23.74
N GLY A 219 -9.20 -2.81 -22.89
CA GLY A 219 -8.38 -2.74 -21.69
C GLY A 219 -9.13 -2.28 -20.44
N GLY A 220 -10.37 -1.87 -20.56
CA GLY A 220 -11.22 -1.53 -19.41
C GLY A 220 -11.57 -2.77 -18.59
N VAL A 221 -11.46 -2.70 -17.26
CA VAL A 221 -11.82 -3.80 -16.37
C VAL A 221 -13.21 -3.60 -15.82
N GLN A 222 -14.04 -4.61 -15.94
CA GLN A 222 -15.42 -4.63 -15.45
C GLN A 222 -15.47 -4.60 -13.93
N TYR A 223 -16.61 -4.12 -13.41
CA TYR A 223 -16.83 -4.08 -11.96
C TYR A 223 -16.86 -5.48 -11.33
N SER A 224 -17.41 -6.47 -12.03
CA SER A 224 -17.59 -7.83 -11.54
C SER A 224 -17.45 -8.83 -12.71
N SER A 225 -17.14 -10.09 -12.41
CA SER A 225 -17.20 -11.18 -13.38
C SER A 225 -18.61 -11.41 -13.95
N LYS A 226 -19.64 -10.84 -13.32
CA LYS A 226 -21.04 -10.91 -13.75
C LYS A 226 -21.37 -9.87 -14.82
N GLY A 227 -20.43 -8.99 -15.16
CA GLY A 227 -20.58 -8.02 -16.25
C GLY A 227 -20.43 -6.57 -15.80
N GLY A 228 -20.77 -5.68 -16.70
CA GLY A 228 -20.65 -4.23 -16.57
C GLY A 228 -19.68 -3.65 -17.60
N GLY A 229 -19.65 -2.32 -17.74
CA GLY A 229 -18.65 -1.62 -18.55
C GLY A 229 -17.31 -1.51 -17.84
N GLY A 230 -16.25 -1.27 -18.62
CA GLY A 230 -14.93 -0.94 -18.08
C GLY A 230 -14.99 0.30 -17.19
N ARG A 231 -14.33 0.23 -16.02
CA ARG A 231 -14.29 1.32 -15.03
C ARG A 231 -12.85 1.76 -14.80
N PRO A 232 -12.50 3.03 -15.02
CA PRO A 232 -11.12 3.52 -14.88
C PRO A 232 -10.51 3.20 -13.50
N ALA A 233 -11.27 3.40 -12.42
CA ALA A 233 -10.81 3.13 -11.07
C ALA A 233 -10.52 1.63 -10.83
N ILE A 234 -11.35 0.73 -11.36
CA ILE A 234 -11.14 -0.72 -11.28
C ILE A 234 -9.99 -1.16 -12.19
N SER A 235 -9.84 -0.54 -13.36
CA SER A 235 -8.74 -0.86 -14.27
C SER A 235 -7.38 -0.52 -13.66
N ALA A 236 -7.23 0.64 -13.01
CA ALA A 236 -6.01 0.97 -12.26
C ALA A 236 -5.73 -0.03 -11.13
N ALA A 237 -6.76 -0.40 -10.36
CA ALA A 237 -6.64 -1.39 -9.30
C ALA A 237 -6.26 -2.78 -9.84
N ALA A 238 -6.80 -3.16 -11.00
CA ALA A 238 -6.49 -4.44 -11.63
C ALA A 238 -5.05 -4.53 -12.13
N ILE A 239 -4.49 -3.46 -12.71
CA ILE A 239 -3.06 -3.40 -13.07
C ILE A 239 -2.19 -3.54 -11.81
N ALA A 240 -2.50 -2.79 -10.76
CA ALA A 240 -1.80 -2.91 -9.48
C ALA A 240 -1.92 -4.33 -8.90
N CYS A 241 -3.07 -5.00 -9.10
CA CYS A 241 -3.29 -6.38 -8.70
C CYS A 241 -2.34 -7.34 -9.43
N LEU A 242 -2.24 -7.26 -10.76
CA LEU A 242 -1.32 -8.07 -11.55
C LEU A 242 0.13 -7.87 -11.12
N PHE A 243 0.57 -6.63 -10.92
CA PHE A 243 1.91 -6.33 -10.42
C PHE A 243 2.17 -6.93 -9.04
N ASN A 244 1.20 -6.85 -8.12
CA ASN A 244 1.30 -7.48 -6.81
C ASN A 244 1.23 -9.03 -6.86
N ALA A 245 0.59 -9.59 -7.87
CA ALA A 245 0.63 -11.02 -8.14
C ALA A 245 1.99 -11.49 -8.68
N GLY A 246 2.80 -10.56 -9.21
CA GLY A 246 4.10 -10.83 -9.82
C GLY A 246 4.06 -10.92 -11.37
N GLU A 247 2.93 -10.56 -11.95
CA GLU A 247 2.68 -10.63 -13.41
C GLU A 247 3.07 -9.29 -14.07
N TYR A 248 4.37 -9.03 -14.14
CA TYR A 248 4.90 -7.75 -14.68
C TYR A 248 4.85 -7.69 -16.21
N ASP A 249 4.97 -8.84 -16.87
CA ASP A 249 4.98 -8.98 -18.33
C ASP A 249 3.65 -9.55 -18.88
N ASP A 250 2.55 -9.42 -18.10
CA ASP A 250 1.24 -9.91 -18.51
C ASP A 250 0.76 -9.19 -19.78
N THR A 251 0.30 -9.98 -20.74
CA THR A 251 -0.11 -9.51 -22.08
C THR A 251 -1.33 -8.58 -22.07
N HIS A 252 -2.10 -8.55 -20.98
CA HIS A 252 -3.24 -7.63 -20.82
C HIS A 252 -2.80 -6.25 -20.37
N VAL A 253 -1.69 -6.15 -19.61
CA VAL A 253 -1.22 -4.91 -18.99
C VAL A 253 -1.05 -3.77 -19.98
N PRO A 254 -0.44 -3.91 -21.18
CA PRO A 254 -0.28 -2.78 -22.10
C PRO A 254 -1.61 -2.10 -22.46
N ARG A 255 -2.62 -2.87 -22.85
CA ARG A 255 -3.94 -2.30 -23.21
C ARG A 255 -4.70 -1.75 -21.99
N MET A 256 -4.49 -2.33 -20.80
CA MET A 256 -5.08 -1.81 -19.56
C MET A 256 -4.43 -0.47 -19.19
N LEU A 257 -3.12 -0.32 -19.39
CA LEU A 257 -2.39 0.94 -19.19
C LEU A 257 -2.88 2.02 -20.15
N ASP A 258 -3.06 1.70 -21.43
CA ASP A 258 -3.60 2.65 -22.43
C ASP A 258 -5.01 3.12 -22.02
N TYR A 259 -5.87 2.20 -21.58
CA TYR A 259 -7.20 2.53 -21.07
C TYR A 259 -7.13 3.42 -19.82
N ALA A 260 -6.27 3.07 -18.85
CA ALA A 260 -6.10 3.83 -17.63
C ALA A 260 -5.54 5.24 -17.92
N GLU A 261 -4.51 5.36 -18.75
CA GLU A 261 -3.91 6.65 -19.13
C GLU A 261 -4.92 7.57 -19.83
N LYS A 262 -5.70 7.02 -20.76
CA LYS A 262 -6.76 7.78 -21.47
C LYS A 262 -7.81 8.36 -20.50
N ASN A 263 -8.14 7.66 -19.44
CA ASN A 263 -9.22 8.03 -18.52
C ASN A 263 -8.73 8.75 -17.24
N LEU A 264 -7.51 8.44 -16.77
CA LEU A 264 -6.94 8.93 -15.50
C LEU A 264 -5.74 9.86 -15.71
N GLY A 265 -5.15 9.89 -16.90
CA GLY A 265 -3.98 10.72 -17.21
C GLY A 265 -4.24 12.23 -17.06
N ASN A 266 -5.47 12.68 -17.32
CA ASN A 266 -5.90 14.01 -16.93
C ASN A 266 -6.34 14.00 -15.45
N ILE A 267 -5.43 14.42 -14.58
CA ILE A 267 -5.64 14.42 -13.13
C ILE A 267 -6.86 15.23 -12.67
N ASN A 268 -7.30 16.21 -13.48
CA ASN A 268 -8.47 17.06 -13.17
C ASN A 268 -9.81 16.43 -13.59
N ASN A 269 -9.79 15.28 -14.26
CA ASN A 269 -11.00 14.55 -14.61
C ASN A 269 -11.58 13.85 -13.36
N ASN A 270 -12.75 14.31 -12.91
CA ASN A 270 -13.49 13.71 -11.80
C ASN A 270 -14.75 12.96 -12.27
N GLY A 271 -15.02 12.91 -13.58
CA GLY A 271 -16.26 12.39 -14.17
C GLY A 271 -16.44 10.87 -14.06
N PHE A 272 -15.40 10.11 -13.77
CA PHE A 272 -15.44 8.65 -13.63
C PHE A 272 -15.83 8.15 -12.23
N GLY A 273 -15.98 9.05 -11.25
CA GLY A 273 -16.27 8.73 -9.84
C GLY A 273 -15.07 8.10 -9.09
N HIS A 274 -15.16 8.07 -7.77
CA HIS A 274 -14.15 7.45 -6.88
C HIS A 274 -12.71 7.92 -7.14
N TRP A 275 -12.50 9.23 -7.37
CA TRP A 275 -11.22 9.81 -7.76
C TRP A 275 -10.06 9.37 -6.85
N HIS A 276 -10.22 9.46 -5.51
CA HIS A 276 -9.16 9.10 -4.56
C HIS A 276 -8.80 7.61 -4.62
N TYR A 277 -9.80 6.73 -4.79
CA TYR A 277 -9.54 5.31 -4.99
C TYR A 277 -8.78 5.05 -6.29
N ALA A 278 -9.21 5.68 -7.39
CA ALA A 278 -8.58 5.51 -8.69
C ALA A 278 -7.11 5.94 -8.64
N HIS A 279 -6.82 7.13 -8.12
CA HIS A 279 -5.46 7.66 -8.07
C HIS A 279 -4.60 7.02 -7.00
N PHE A 280 -5.19 6.46 -5.93
CA PHE A 280 -4.45 5.64 -4.96
C PHE A 280 -3.77 4.44 -5.64
N TYR A 281 -4.45 3.75 -6.54
CA TYR A 281 -3.87 2.63 -7.28
C TYR A 281 -3.12 3.08 -8.53
N TYR A 282 -3.63 4.07 -9.24
CA TYR A 282 -2.95 4.56 -10.44
C TYR A 282 -1.57 5.16 -10.14
N ALA A 283 -1.42 5.84 -9.00
CA ALA A 283 -0.12 6.32 -8.53
C ALA A 283 0.89 5.16 -8.30
N GLN A 284 0.45 4.06 -7.71
CA GLN A 284 1.27 2.88 -7.51
C GLN A 284 1.69 2.25 -8.85
N VAL A 285 0.77 2.20 -9.82
CA VAL A 285 1.05 1.72 -11.18
C VAL A 285 2.08 2.62 -11.85
N MET A 286 1.86 3.95 -11.88
CA MET A 286 2.78 4.91 -12.48
C MET A 286 4.15 4.91 -11.80
N TYR A 287 4.17 4.81 -10.47
CA TYR A 287 5.42 4.69 -9.71
C TYR A 287 6.21 3.46 -10.16
N ARG A 288 5.55 2.31 -10.33
CA ARG A 288 6.20 1.08 -10.76
C ARG A 288 6.67 1.15 -12.22
N GLU A 289 5.91 1.73 -13.12
CA GLU A 289 6.32 2.01 -14.49
C GLU A 289 7.59 2.88 -14.55
N GLY A 290 7.70 3.85 -13.63
CA GLY A 290 8.89 4.66 -13.48
C GLY A 290 9.15 5.62 -14.65
N GLY A 291 10.40 6.05 -14.77
CA GLY A 291 10.87 6.87 -15.88
C GLY A 291 10.07 8.18 -16.09
N LYS A 292 9.89 8.56 -17.35
CA LYS A 292 9.18 9.80 -17.71
C LYS A 292 7.69 9.76 -17.37
N ARG A 293 7.05 8.58 -17.39
CA ARG A 293 5.63 8.43 -17.04
C ARG A 293 5.39 8.79 -15.57
N TRP A 294 6.20 8.23 -14.68
CA TRP A 294 6.12 8.56 -13.26
C TRP A 294 6.44 10.03 -13.01
N ALA A 295 7.54 10.54 -13.56
CA ALA A 295 7.96 11.92 -13.32
C ALA A 295 6.86 12.94 -13.69
N GLY A 296 6.24 12.79 -14.86
CA GLY A 296 5.17 13.68 -15.32
C GLY A 296 3.87 13.55 -14.51
N TYR A 297 3.51 12.32 -14.13
CA TYR A 297 2.34 12.08 -13.28
C TYR A 297 2.57 12.58 -11.85
N ARG A 298 3.76 12.30 -11.28
CA ARG A 298 4.17 12.74 -9.94
C ARG A 298 4.00 14.25 -9.77
N GLU A 299 4.56 15.02 -10.67
CA GLU A 299 4.47 16.49 -10.60
C GLU A 299 3.02 16.98 -10.55
N GLN A 300 2.15 16.40 -11.36
CA GLN A 300 0.74 16.79 -11.41
C GLN A 300 0.00 16.41 -10.14
N ILE A 301 0.17 15.15 -9.64
CA ILE A 301 -0.56 14.66 -8.48
C ILE A 301 -0.09 15.35 -7.20
N GLU A 302 1.21 15.58 -7.03
CA GLU A 302 1.76 16.31 -5.88
C GLU A 302 1.24 17.74 -5.83
N ASN A 303 1.28 18.48 -6.96
CA ASN A 303 0.77 19.84 -7.03
C ASN A 303 -0.72 19.91 -6.67
N ARG A 304 -1.52 18.97 -7.18
CA ARG A 304 -2.94 18.90 -6.86
C ARG A 304 -3.17 18.60 -5.39
N LEU A 305 -2.57 17.54 -4.87
CA LEU A 305 -2.78 17.13 -3.48
C LEU A 305 -2.30 18.18 -2.48
N VAL A 306 -1.14 18.80 -2.72
CA VAL A 306 -0.65 19.90 -1.88
C VAL A 306 -1.58 21.11 -1.93
N GLY A 307 -2.13 21.41 -3.13
CA GLY A 307 -3.07 22.53 -3.31
C GLY A 307 -4.45 22.30 -2.70
N GLU A 308 -4.90 21.05 -2.59
CA GLU A 308 -6.21 20.69 -2.03
C GLU A 308 -6.18 20.43 -0.52
N ALA A 309 -4.99 20.41 0.11
CA ALA A 309 -4.84 20.19 1.54
C ALA A 309 -5.47 21.34 2.34
N GLN A 310 -6.46 21.04 3.14
CA GLN A 310 -7.13 22.01 4.02
C GLN A 310 -6.39 22.11 5.36
N VAL A 311 -6.05 23.34 5.74
CA VAL A 311 -5.38 23.63 7.01
C VAL A 311 -6.37 23.51 8.18
N ASP A 312 -5.96 22.81 9.24
CA ASP A 312 -6.68 22.68 10.52
C ASP A 312 -5.70 22.99 11.66
N GLY A 313 -5.60 24.27 12.03
CA GLY A 313 -4.58 24.77 12.95
C GLY A 313 -3.16 24.59 12.40
N ASP A 314 -2.33 23.84 13.11
CA ASP A 314 -0.97 23.47 12.71
C ASP A 314 -0.90 22.17 11.88
N THR A 315 -2.04 21.50 11.65
CA THR A 315 -2.20 20.29 10.85
C THR A 315 -2.88 20.58 9.51
N ALA A 316 -3.01 19.56 8.66
CA ALA A 316 -3.76 19.63 7.41
C ALA A 316 -4.40 18.26 7.07
N PHE A 317 -5.47 18.28 6.27
CA PHE A 317 -6.18 17.07 5.88
C PHE A 317 -6.89 17.28 4.53
N TRP A 318 -7.45 16.22 3.99
CA TRP A 318 -8.25 16.27 2.76
C TRP A 318 -9.70 15.91 3.06
N PRO A 319 -10.63 16.87 3.00
CA PRO A 319 -12.04 16.68 3.39
C PRO A 319 -12.88 15.98 2.33
N GLN A 320 -12.38 15.86 1.09
CA GLN A 320 -13.15 15.40 -0.06
C GLN A 320 -13.53 13.91 0.06
N GLY A 321 -14.62 13.54 -0.61
CA GLY A 321 -15.06 12.15 -0.71
C GLY A 321 -16.08 11.73 0.36
N TYR A 322 -16.98 10.83 -0.04
CA TYR A 322 -18.11 10.39 0.79
C TYR A 322 -17.74 9.41 1.91
N ILE A 323 -16.57 8.75 1.79
CA ILE A 323 -16.05 7.84 2.83
C ILE A 323 -15.65 8.64 4.08
N GLY A 324 -15.06 9.81 3.85
CA GLY A 324 -14.68 10.72 4.91
C GLY A 324 -13.19 11.07 4.94
N PRO A 325 -12.83 12.10 5.72
CA PRO A 325 -11.50 12.70 5.66
C PRO A 325 -10.35 11.78 6.12
N VAL A 326 -10.61 10.81 6.98
CA VAL A 326 -9.57 9.83 7.37
C VAL A 326 -9.13 9.00 6.17
N TYR A 327 -10.09 8.49 5.39
CA TYR A 327 -9.79 7.74 4.16
C TYR A 327 -9.00 8.58 3.17
N THR A 328 -9.49 9.76 2.85
CA THR A 328 -8.90 10.63 1.85
C THR A 328 -7.51 11.09 2.27
N THR A 329 -7.34 11.46 3.54
CA THR A 329 -6.03 11.87 4.07
C THR A 329 -5.03 10.71 4.03
N ALA A 330 -5.41 9.52 4.50
CA ALA A 330 -4.50 8.37 4.52
C ALA A 330 -4.07 7.93 3.10
N THR A 331 -5.01 7.89 2.14
CA THR A 331 -4.69 7.52 0.75
C THR A 331 -3.83 8.57 0.05
N ASN A 332 -4.11 9.86 0.24
CA ASN A 332 -3.31 10.94 -0.34
C ASN A 332 -1.90 10.98 0.27
N LEU A 333 -1.77 10.77 1.58
CA LEU A 333 -0.46 10.65 2.22
C LEU A 333 0.35 9.45 1.69
N THR A 334 -0.31 8.33 1.39
CA THR A 334 0.34 7.20 0.73
C THR A 334 0.88 7.59 -0.65
N ILE A 335 0.08 8.28 -1.46
CA ILE A 335 0.51 8.76 -2.80
C ILE A 335 1.74 9.67 -2.68
N LEU A 336 1.69 10.67 -1.79
CA LEU A 336 2.76 11.66 -1.60
C LEU A 336 4.07 11.05 -1.07
N GLN A 337 4.05 9.82 -0.58
CA GLN A 337 5.21 9.16 0.01
C GLN A 337 5.76 7.99 -0.81
N LEU A 338 5.20 7.69 -1.99
CA LEU A 338 5.64 6.55 -2.81
C LEU A 338 7.15 6.59 -3.11
N ASP A 339 7.70 7.76 -3.43
CA ASP A 339 9.13 7.92 -3.75
C ASP A 339 10.08 7.68 -2.57
N LYS A 340 9.57 7.70 -1.33
CA LYS A 340 10.39 7.35 -0.17
C LYS A 340 10.82 5.88 -0.17
N GLY A 341 10.07 5.00 -0.85
CA GLY A 341 10.40 3.59 -1.00
C GLY A 341 10.52 2.82 0.31
N MET A 342 9.90 3.31 1.40
CA MET A 342 10.06 2.74 2.74
C MET A 342 9.45 1.34 2.88
N LEU A 343 8.32 1.09 2.22
CA LEU A 343 7.63 -0.19 2.35
C LEU A 343 7.95 -1.13 1.18
N PRO A 344 8.38 -2.38 1.44
CA PRO A 344 8.68 -3.37 0.41
C PRO A 344 7.56 -3.59 -0.61
N ILE A 345 6.29 -3.48 -0.18
CA ILE A 345 5.13 -3.66 -1.06
C ILE A 345 5.05 -2.60 -2.16
N TYR A 346 5.60 -1.41 -1.94
CA TYR A 346 5.60 -0.29 -2.89
C TYR A 346 6.95 -0.08 -3.58
N GLN A 347 7.96 -0.91 -3.31
CA GLN A 347 9.25 -0.84 -4.00
C GLN A 347 9.13 -1.32 -5.46
N ARG A 348 9.98 -0.74 -6.34
CA ARG A 348 10.06 -1.09 -7.78
C ARG A 348 10.75 -2.42 -8.02
#